data_de72a33dded0d96d59e62a1bab2b2e6b
#
_entry.id   de72a33dded0d96d59e62a1bab2b2e6b
#
_cell.length_a   1.000
_cell.length_b   1.000
_cell.length_c   1.000
_cell.angle_alpha   90.00
_cell.angle_beta   90.00
_cell.angle_gamma   90.00
#
_symmetry.space_group_name_H-M   'P 1'
#
loop_
_entity.id
_entity.type
_entity.pdbx_description
1 polymer ?
#
loop_
_entity_poly.entity_id
_entity_poly.type
_entity_poly.pdbx_seq_one_letter_code
_entity_poly.pdbx_strand_id
1 'polypeptide(L)'
;MLRTVKLILILFSSGIVSLYIYLGSFSQLMADDFCSVYYSERLGVLRSVWYWYISWHGGYSASFADGLLGLFGRTGIGFVTPLALLIWVLSLTWFVFAALKYFGFDRQMLISLAASLLVITATLIGSPNPSASVVWWGGLRGYIPPLILFPLYLSMFFFLAQSTAFSKTFVYWCIASFLSVLMIGGFSEPFTPLLLILLSLLLILEVIKYRKAWIRPSSIFLSAGLLGGILALALMVLAPGNAERQAFSPPPPAPIGILSIAARFYFEFLYGILLSPVKTGIFIGVFFGSLSIGALLSGRLAFRFRHVVIAILAGLFFAFCCFPPAAFGQSTAPSDSSLITPVYFLVWGVICSGFMSGQILANFVLLRGATPQVVLCTVLVLSLGYSMGAKAVDLAREIQLATTYASEWDLRDQQITQALLVEKNEVYVNPIPHWITYEPNDNPKFFVNECMSLYYKINIVSSADAND
;
A
#
# COMPACT_ATOMS: atom_id res chain seq x y z
N MET A 1 -8.00 31.57 -4.62
CA MET A 1 -7.91 30.28 -5.30
C MET A 1 -6.99 29.27 -4.59
N LEU A 2 -5.69 29.48 -4.39
CA LEU A 2 -4.78 28.49 -3.74
C LEU A 2 -5.28 28.03 -2.36
N ARG A 3 -5.73 28.97 -1.52
CA ARG A 3 -6.25 28.63 -0.18
C ARG A 3 -7.51 27.76 -0.26
N THR A 4 -8.41 28.09 -1.19
CA THR A 4 -9.66 27.34 -1.40
C THR A 4 -9.38 25.92 -1.93
N VAL A 5 -8.53 25.78 -2.96
CA VAL A 5 -8.16 24.45 -3.50
C VAL A 5 -7.53 23.56 -2.42
N LYS A 6 -6.59 24.08 -1.63
CA LYS A 6 -5.99 23.29 -0.53
C LYS A 6 -7.02 22.85 0.48
N LEU A 7 -7.92 23.74 0.89
CA LEU A 7 -8.97 23.42 1.86
C LEU A 7 -9.91 22.34 1.33
N ILE A 8 -10.35 22.46 0.06
CA ILE A 8 -11.19 21.44 -0.58
C ILE A 8 -10.48 20.08 -0.57
N LEU A 9 -9.23 20.03 -1.05
CA LEU A 9 -8.46 18.79 -1.08
C LEU A 9 -8.30 18.18 0.32
N ILE A 10 -7.97 18.99 1.33
CA ILE A 10 -7.81 18.49 2.71
C ILE A 10 -9.14 18.00 3.26
N LEU A 11 -10.22 18.76 3.16
CA LEU A 11 -11.53 18.39 3.74
C LEU A 11 -12.08 17.10 3.13
N PHE A 12 -12.14 17.02 1.81
CA PHE A 12 -12.68 15.84 1.15
C PHE A 12 -11.82 14.60 1.39
N SER A 13 -10.49 14.73 1.25
CA SER A 13 -9.59 13.59 1.40
C SER A 13 -9.47 13.12 2.85
N SER A 14 -9.44 14.03 3.84
CA SER A 14 -9.43 13.65 5.25
C SER A 14 -10.71 12.93 5.65
N GLY A 15 -11.87 13.28 5.08
CA GLY A 15 -13.13 12.60 5.32
C GLY A 15 -13.04 11.10 4.97
N ILE A 16 -12.56 10.76 3.78
CA ILE A 16 -12.39 9.35 3.35
C ILE A 16 -11.38 8.61 4.24
N VAL A 17 -10.22 9.23 4.51
CA VAL A 17 -9.20 8.60 5.39
C VAL A 17 -9.76 8.37 6.79
N SER A 18 -10.53 9.32 7.33
CA SER A 18 -11.18 9.17 8.65
C SER A 18 -12.22 8.06 8.68
N LEU A 19 -12.98 7.88 7.59
CA LEU A 19 -13.93 6.76 7.48
C LEU A 19 -13.21 5.40 7.48
N TYR A 20 -12.06 5.27 6.79
CA TYR A 20 -11.24 4.05 6.85
C TYR A 20 -10.58 3.83 8.21
N ILE A 21 -10.16 4.90 8.89
CA ILE A 21 -9.67 4.82 10.28
C ILE A 21 -10.76 4.27 11.19
N TYR A 22 -11.99 4.78 11.05
CA TYR A 22 -13.14 4.32 11.82
C TYR A 22 -13.53 2.89 11.47
N LEU A 23 -13.58 2.54 10.16
CA LEU A 23 -13.85 1.17 9.71
C LEU A 23 -12.82 0.18 10.29
N GLY A 24 -11.53 0.56 10.28
CA GLY A 24 -10.46 -0.28 10.81
C GLY A 24 -10.51 -0.53 12.31
N SER A 25 -11.23 0.31 13.08
CA SER A 25 -11.43 0.06 14.53
C SER A 25 -12.32 -1.15 14.81
N PHE A 26 -13.08 -1.64 13.82
CA PHE A 26 -13.88 -2.87 13.91
C PHE A 26 -13.13 -4.12 13.41
N SER A 27 -11.85 -3.98 13.03
CA SER A 27 -11.03 -5.09 12.56
C SER A 27 -10.92 -6.20 13.61
N GLN A 28 -11.01 -7.44 13.17
CA GLN A 28 -10.84 -8.65 13.98
C GLN A 28 -9.75 -9.53 13.33
N LEU A 29 -9.26 -10.55 14.05
CA LEU A 29 -8.43 -11.58 13.42
C LEU A 29 -9.30 -12.37 12.44
N MET A 30 -8.79 -12.57 11.22
CA MET A 30 -9.51 -13.21 10.12
C MET A 30 -8.61 -14.26 9.45
N ALA A 31 -9.22 -15.32 8.98
CA ALA A 31 -8.55 -16.36 8.19
C ALA A 31 -7.23 -16.86 8.81
N ASP A 32 -6.10 -16.64 8.12
CA ASP A 32 -4.75 -17.07 8.53
C ASP A 32 -4.08 -16.17 9.60
N ASP A 33 -4.72 -15.04 9.96
CA ASP A 33 -4.22 -14.19 11.04
C ASP A 33 -4.12 -14.96 12.37
N PHE A 34 -5.04 -15.91 12.63
CA PHE A 34 -5.00 -16.77 13.81
C PHE A 34 -3.74 -17.62 13.88
N CYS A 35 -3.31 -18.21 12.76
CA CYS A 35 -2.05 -18.94 12.68
C CYS A 35 -0.86 -18.00 12.94
N SER A 36 -0.89 -16.82 12.34
CA SER A 36 0.19 -15.83 12.50
C SER A 36 0.36 -15.40 13.95
N VAL A 37 -0.73 -15.08 14.64
CA VAL A 37 -0.72 -14.70 16.06
C VAL A 37 -0.32 -15.89 16.94
N TYR A 38 -0.89 -17.08 16.72
CA TYR A 38 -0.57 -18.29 17.50
C TYR A 38 0.93 -18.61 17.49
N TYR A 39 1.56 -18.66 16.31
CA TYR A 39 2.99 -18.95 16.24
C TYR A 39 3.84 -17.81 16.81
N SER A 40 3.39 -16.58 16.71
CA SER A 40 4.10 -15.43 17.28
C SER A 40 4.06 -15.42 18.80
N GLU A 41 2.92 -15.73 19.42
CA GLU A 41 2.77 -15.86 20.87
C GLU A 41 3.58 -17.02 21.41
N ARG A 42 3.58 -18.17 20.71
CA ARG A 42 4.25 -19.39 21.18
C ARG A 42 5.75 -19.35 21.00
N LEU A 43 6.25 -18.83 19.88
CA LEU A 43 7.67 -18.86 19.51
C LEU A 43 8.40 -17.56 19.85
N GLY A 44 7.66 -16.48 20.04
CA GLY A 44 8.20 -15.12 20.11
C GLY A 44 8.58 -14.56 18.73
N VAL A 45 8.81 -13.25 18.67
CA VAL A 45 8.95 -12.48 17.43
C VAL A 45 9.96 -13.08 16.44
N LEU A 46 11.21 -13.30 16.86
CA LEU A 46 12.28 -13.71 15.94
C LEU A 46 12.17 -15.16 15.49
N ARG A 47 11.73 -16.06 16.39
CA ARG A 47 11.57 -17.48 16.02
C ARG A 47 10.35 -17.69 15.13
N SER A 48 9.29 -16.89 15.27
CA SER A 48 8.15 -16.94 14.34
C SER A 48 8.54 -16.47 12.93
N VAL A 49 9.40 -15.46 12.80
CA VAL A 49 9.96 -15.07 11.49
C VAL A 49 10.70 -16.24 10.85
N TRP A 50 11.57 -16.94 11.62
CA TRP A 50 12.30 -18.10 11.12
C TRP A 50 11.36 -19.24 10.75
N TYR A 51 10.33 -19.51 11.57
CA TYR A 51 9.32 -20.54 11.29
C TYR A 51 8.63 -20.29 9.96
N TRP A 52 8.08 -19.08 9.72
CA TRP A 52 7.41 -18.74 8.47
C TRP A 52 8.35 -18.76 7.26
N TYR A 53 9.60 -18.35 7.44
CA TYR A 53 10.62 -18.37 6.40
C TYR A 53 10.92 -19.77 5.88
N ILE A 54 10.95 -20.78 6.76
CA ILE A 54 11.23 -22.15 6.37
C ILE A 54 9.99 -22.95 5.98
N SER A 55 8.78 -22.56 6.46
CA SER A 55 7.57 -23.36 6.30
C SER A 55 6.55 -22.79 5.30
N TRP A 56 6.64 -21.50 4.91
CA TRP A 56 5.58 -20.91 4.10
C TRP A 56 6.04 -19.90 3.05
N HIS A 57 6.78 -18.84 3.42
CA HIS A 57 7.13 -17.75 2.48
C HIS A 57 8.36 -16.95 2.90
N GLY A 58 9.01 -16.29 1.92
CA GLY A 58 10.19 -15.45 2.13
C GLY A 58 9.92 -14.05 2.68
N GLY A 59 8.69 -13.69 3.01
CA GLY A 59 8.30 -12.37 3.49
C GLY A 59 8.69 -12.09 4.95
N TYR A 60 9.99 -12.06 5.25
CA TYR A 60 10.52 -11.96 6.61
C TYR A 60 10.12 -10.67 7.35
N SER A 61 9.95 -9.53 6.66
CA SER A 61 9.48 -8.30 7.30
C SER A 61 7.98 -8.34 7.61
N ALA A 62 7.18 -9.01 6.77
CA ALA A 62 5.77 -9.24 7.05
C ALA A 62 5.63 -10.18 8.27
N SER A 63 6.40 -11.28 8.32
CA SER A 63 6.43 -12.18 9.48
C SER A 63 6.95 -11.49 10.75
N PHE A 64 7.87 -10.53 10.63
CA PHE A 64 8.30 -9.72 11.77
C PHE A 64 7.14 -8.83 12.28
N ALA A 65 6.33 -8.26 11.37
CA ALA A 65 5.13 -7.51 11.75
C ALA A 65 4.09 -8.42 12.43
N ASP A 66 3.92 -9.68 11.98
CA ASP A 66 3.13 -10.70 12.69
C ASP A 66 3.62 -10.92 14.10
N GLY A 67 4.94 -11.05 14.26
CA GLY A 67 5.57 -11.20 15.56
C GLY A 67 5.28 -10.03 16.50
N LEU A 68 5.29 -8.81 15.98
CA LEU A 68 4.93 -7.62 16.77
C LEU A 68 3.45 -7.59 17.14
N LEU A 69 2.55 -7.96 16.21
CA LEU A 69 1.12 -8.06 16.52
C LEU A 69 0.86 -9.11 17.61
N GLY A 70 1.54 -10.26 17.57
CA GLY A 70 1.43 -11.30 18.58
C GLY A 70 1.75 -10.84 20.01
N LEU A 71 2.53 -9.76 20.17
CA LEU A 71 2.77 -9.17 21.51
C LEU A 71 1.53 -8.49 22.10
N PHE A 72 0.60 -8.08 21.27
CA PHE A 72 -0.66 -7.41 21.66
C PHE A 72 -1.86 -8.33 21.54
N GLY A 73 -1.70 -9.48 20.90
CA GLY A 73 -2.76 -10.45 20.67
C GLY A 73 -3.96 -9.84 19.92
N ARG A 74 -5.13 -10.41 20.13
CA ARG A 74 -6.38 -9.94 19.50
C ARG A 74 -6.71 -8.48 19.81
N THR A 75 -6.41 -8.00 21.00
CA THR A 75 -6.75 -6.62 21.41
C THR A 75 -6.03 -5.54 20.60
N GLY A 76 -4.89 -5.88 19.99
CA GLY A 76 -4.11 -4.96 19.18
C GLY A 76 -4.69 -4.70 17.79
N ILE A 77 -5.47 -5.63 17.24
CA ILE A 77 -5.85 -5.61 15.82
C ILE A 77 -6.65 -4.37 15.43
N GLY A 78 -7.62 -3.94 16.25
CA GLY A 78 -8.45 -2.76 15.99
C GLY A 78 -7.68 -1.42 15.95
N PHE A 79 -6.45 -1.37 16.47
CA PHE A 79 -5.61 -0.17 16.44
C PHE A 79 -4.67 -0.13 15.24
N VAL A 80 -4.42 -1.25 14.57
CA VAL A 80 -3.39 -1.35 13.54
C VAL A 80 -3.74 -0.52 12.31
N THR A 81 -4.94 -0.63 11.78
CA THR A 81 -5.38 0.15 10.61
C THR A 81 -5.38 1.66 10.89
N PRO A 82 -5.98 2.16 11.99
CA PRO A 82 -5.88 3.56 12.37
C PRO A 82 -4.46 4.08 12.43
N LEU A 83 -3.57 3.34 13.10
CA LEU A 83 -2.17 3.72 13.26
C LEU A 83 -1.42 3.72 11.92
N ALA A 84 -1.61 2.67 11.10
CA ALA A 84 -0.98 2.55 9.80
C ALA A 84 -1.38 3.69 8.85
N LEU A 85 -2.65 4.05 8.79
CA LEU A 85 -3.15 5.16 7.97
C LEU A 85 -2.59 6.51 8.44
N LEU A 86 -2.55 6.76 9.76
CA LEU A 86 -1.96 7.99 10.30
C LEU A 86 -0.47 8.09 9.97
N ILE A 87 0.29 7.00 10.16
CA ILE A 87 1.72 6.97 9.81
C ILE A 87 1.92 7.14 8.30
N TRP A 88 1.03 6.58 7.46
CA TRP A 88 1.09 6.76 6.01
C TRP A 88 0.88 8.22 5.61
N VAL A 89 -0.09 8.93 6.20
CA VAL A 89 -0.29 10.37 6.00
C VAL A 89 0.96 11.16 6.39
N LEU A 90 1.54 10.88 7.56
CA LEU A 90 2.75 11.57 8.05
C LEU A 90 3.95 11.31 7.15
N SER A 91 4.17 10.06 6.76
CA SER A 91 5.26 9.63 5.88
C SER A 91 5.20 10.34 4.53
N LEU A 92 4.04 10.29 3.87
CA LEU A 92 3.85 10.97 2.58
C LEU A 92 3.94 12.48 2.70
N THR A 93 3.41 13.07 3.77
CA THR A 93 3.52 14.52 4.00
C THR A 93 4.98 14.94 4.12
N TRP A 94 5.77 14.16 4.85
CA TRP A 94 7.20 14.41 4.99
C TRP A 94 7.95 14.24 3.66
N PHE A 95 7.62 13.19 2.89
CA PHE A 95 8.20 12.95 1.58
C PHE A 95 7.90 14.08 0.59
N VAL A 96 6.63 14.48 0.45
CA VAL A 96 6.24 15.57 -0.46
C VAL A 96 6.89 16.89 -0.03
N PHE A 97 6.96 17.15 1.29
CA PHE A 97 7.65 18.32 1.82
C PHE A 97 9.15 18.32 1.47
N ALA A 98 9.83 17.19 1.67
CA ALA A 98 11.26 17.04 1.35
C ALA A 98 11.51 17.20 -0.17
N ALA A 99 10.64 16.62 -1.00
CA ALA A 99 10.71 16.75 -2.45
C ALA A 99 10.49 18.21 -2.90
N LEU A 100 9.45 18.88 -2.42
CA LEU A 100 9.19 20.28 -2.73
C LEU A 100 10.36 21.18 -2.33
N LYS A 101 10.92 20.97 -1.13
CA LYS A 101 12.11 21.69 -0.66
C LYS A 101 13.32 21.44 -1.55
N TYR A 102 13.56 20.19 -1.96
CA TYR A 102 14.64 19.84 -2.88
C TYR A 102 14.53 20.58 -4.22
N PHE A 103 13.30 20.77 -4.73
CA PHE A 103 13.03 21.55 -5.93
C PHE A 103 12.93 23.06 -5.71
N GLY A 104 13.24 23.57 -4.51
CA GLY A 104 13.29 25.00 -4.20
C GLY A 104 11.95 25.62 -3.81
N PHE A 105 10.94 24.84 -3.43
CA PHE A 105 9.66 25.33 -2.92
C PHE A 105 9.67 25.32 -1.39
N ASP A 106 9.82 26.48 -0.75
CA ASP A 106 9.87 26.58 0.70
C ASP A 106 8.48 26.68 1.36
N ARG A 107 8.38 26.23 2.63
CA ARG A 107 7.22 26.40 3.51
C ARG A 107 5.88 25.89 2.96
N GLN A 108 5.90 24.74 2.28
CA GLN A 108 4.71 24.17 1.63
C GLN A 108 4.04 23.04 2.43
N MET A 109 4.07 23.09 3.76
CA MET A 109 3.56 22.00 4.61
C MET A 109 2.08 21.66 4.33
N LEU A 110 1.21 22.69 4.18
CA LEU A 110 -0.21 22.47 3.85
C LEU A 110 -0.43 21.88 2.45
N ILE A 111 0.44 22.21 1.47
CA ILE A 111 0.39 21.58 0.14
C ILE A 111 0.84 20.13 0.26
N SER A 112 1.87 19.85 1.03
CA SER A 112 2.36 18.50 1.26
C SER A 112 1.29 17.63 1.91
N LEU A 113 0.60 18.13 2.93
CA LEU A 113 -0.52 17.44 3.56
C LEU A 113 -1.68 17.21 2.59
N ALA A 114 -2.08 18.23 1.83
CA ALA A 114 -3.16 18.11 0.84
C ALA A 114 -2.83 17.07 -0.24
N ALA A 115 -1.60 17.09 -0.77
CA ALA A 115 -1.14 16.13 -1.75
C ALA A 115 -1.09 14.70 -1.18
N SER A 116 -0.61 14.52 0.05
CA SER A 116 -0.53 13.22 0.72
C SER A 116 -1.89 12.61 0.98
N LEU A 117 -2.82 13.39 1.51
CA LEU A 117 -4.20 12.97 1.70
C LEU A 117 -4.86 12.60 0.37
N LEU A 118 -4.61 13.38 -0.69
CA LEU A 118 -5.12 13.08 -2.02
C LEU A 118 -4.54 11.78 -2.59
N VAL A 119 -3.22 11.53 -2.43
CA VAL A 119 -2.57 10.26 -2.83
C VAL A 119 -3.24 9.08 -2.14
N ILE A 120 -3.36 9.12 -0.82
CA ILE A 120 -3.94 8.02 -0.03
C ILE A 120 -5.39 7.78 -0.44
N THR A 121 -6.20 8.84 -0.47
CA THR A 121 -7.61 8.75 -0.85
C THR A 121 -7.79 8.19 -2.26
N ALA A 122 -7.01 8.68 -3.22
CA ALA A 122 -7.08 8.17 -4.59
C ALA A 122 -6.62 6.71 -4.70
N THR A 123 -5.62 6.32 -3.91
CA THR A 123 -5.17 4.94 -3.85
C THR A 123 -6.25 4.03 -3.26
N LEU A 124 -6.91 4.46 -2.19
CA LEU A 124 -7.99 3.70 -1.56
C LEU A 124 -9.23 3.59 -2.48
N ILE A 125 -9.66 4.69 -3.13
CA ILE A 125 -10.82 4.68 -4.04
C ILE A 125 -10.51 3.91 -5.34
N GLY A 126 -9.28 4.04 -5.85
CA GLY A 126 -8.86 3.37 -7.08
C GLY A 126 -8.68 1.86 -6.92
N SER A 127 -8.41 1.37 -5.70
CA SER A 127 -8.20 -0.06 -5.43
C SER A 127 -9.49 -0.87 -5.61
N PRO A 128 -9.41 -2.11 -6.13
CA PRO A 128 -10.58 -3.00 -6.26
C PRO A 128 -11.22 -3.32 -4.91
N ASN A 129 -10.43 -3.76 -3.96
CA ASN A 129 -10.87 -4.07 -2.59
C ASN A 129 -9.90 -3.42 -1.58
N PRO A 130 -10.09 -2.13 -1.26
CA PRO A 130 -9.19 -1.44 -0.34
C PRO A 130 -9.26 -1.99 1.10
N SER A 131 -10.42 -2.48 1.53
CA SER A 131 -10.58 -3.06 2.88
C SER A 131 -9.74 -4.33 3.07
N ALA A 132 -9.62 -5.17 2.04
CA ALA A 132 -8.70 -6.30 2.06
C ALA A 132 -7.22 -5.89 2.16
N SER A 133 -6.88 -4.65 1.78
CA SER A 133 -5.51 -4.13 1.84
C SER A 133 -5.19 -3.40 3.13
N VAL A 134 -6.18 -2.74 3.78
CA VAL A 134 -5.93 -1.85 4.93
C VAL A 134 -6.63 -2.24 6.22
N VAL A 135 -7.69 -3.09 6.15
CA VAL A 135 -8.47 -3.53 7.32
C VAL A 135 -8.10 -4.95 7.72
N TRP A 136 -8.02 -5.87 6.76
CA TRP A 136 -7.53 -7.22 7.03
C TRP A 136 -6.03 -7.21 7.29
N TRP A 137 -5.59 -7.81 8.42
CA TRP A 137 -4.19 -7.82 8.82
C TRP A 137 -3.28 -8.47 7.79
N GLY A 138 -3.67 -9.63 7.24
CA GLY A 138 -2.90 -10.33 6.22
C GLY A 138 -2.57 -9.46 5.00
N GLY A 139 -3.52 -8.64 4.54
CA GLY A 139 -3.30 -7.67 3.47
C GLY A 139 -2.49 -6.45 3.93
N LEU A 140 -2.85 -5.87 5.07
CA LEU A 140 -2.21 -4.67 5.60
C LEU A 140 -0.70 -4.89 5.82
N ARG A 141 -0.32 -5.96 6.53
CA ARG A 141 1.09 -6.27 6.84
C ARG A 141 1.97 -6.45 5.61
N GLY A 142 1.39 -6.93 4.49
CA GLY A 142 2.13 -7.18 3.25
C GLY A 142 2.31 -5.95 2.38
N TYR A 143 1.29 -5.09 2.29
CA TYR A 143 1.24 -4.06 1.23
C TYR A 143 1.32 -2.63 1.74
N ILE A 144 0.90 -2.31 2.95
CA ILE A 144 0.90 -0.93 3.47
C ILE A 144 2.27 -0.49 4.01
N PRO A 145 3.04 -1.30 4.78
CA PRO A 145 4.34 -0.87 5.27
C PRO A 145 5.33 -0.44 4.18
N PRO A 146 5.44 -1.13 3.01
CA PRO A 146 6.26 -0.63 1.92
C PRO A 146 5.84 0.75 1.42
N LEU A 147 4.53 1.02 1.34
CA LEU A 147 3.99 2.32 0.90
C LEU A 147 4.22 3.44 1.93
N ILE A 148 4.46 3.08 3.19
CA ILE A 148 4.86 4.00 4.26
C ILE A 148 6.38 4.22 4.27
N LEU A 149 7.16 3.14 4.26
CA LEU A 149 8.60 3.20 4.48
C LEU A 149 9.37 3.71 3.25
N PHE A 150 8.90 3.41 2.05
CA PHE A 150 9.57 3.88 0.82
C PHE A 150 9.55 5.40 0.67
N PRO A 151 8.44 6.14 0.90
CA PRO A 151 8.46 7.60 0.95
C PRO A 151 9.42 8.17 2.01
N LEU A 152 9.52 7.55 3.19
CA LEU A 152 10.49 7.95 4.21
C LEU A 152 11.93 7.78 3.72
N TYR A 153 12.23 6.64 3.08
CA TYR A 153 13.52 6.40 2.44
C TYR A 153 13.86 7.47 1.38
N LEU A 154 12.91 7.80 0.52
CA LEU A 154 13.09 8.86 -0.49
C LEU A 154 13.27 10.24 0.14
N SER A 155 12.67 10.51 1.31
CA SER A 155 12.90 11.75 2.06
C SER A 155 14.36 11.87 2.52
N MET A 156 14.93 10.75 2.99
CA MET A 156 16.35 10.69 3.37
C MET A 156 17.25 10.94 2.15
N PHE A 157 16.91 10.35 1.01
CA PHE A 157 17.62 10.61 -0.25
C PHE A 157 17.58 12.08 -0.66
N PHE A 158 16.40 12.74 -0.63
CA PHE A 158 16.30 14.17 -0.98
C PHE A 158 17.08 15.07 -0.02
N PHE A 159 17.13 14.71 1.26
CA PHE A 159 17.95 15.42 2.24
C PHE A 159 19.45 15.34 1.89
N LEU A 160 19.95 14.13 1.59
CA LEU A 160 21.35 13.91 1.22
C LEU A 160 21.70 14.47 -0.16
N ALA A 161 20.77 14.48 -1.11
CA ALA A 161 21.01 15.00 -2.46
C ALA A 161 21.28 16.51 -2.51
N GLN A 162 20.96 17.24 -1.42
CA GLN A 162 21.32 18.64 -1.24
C GLN A 162 22.76 18.82 -0.73
N SER A 163 23.38 17.78 -0.17
CA SER A 163 24.72 17.81 0.35
C SER A 163 25.75 17.44 -0.72
N THR A 164 26.84 18.17 -0.79
CA THR A 164 27.99 17.88 -1.65
C THR A 164 29.18 17.30 -0.90
N ALA A 165 29.18 17.40 0.43
CA ALA A 165 30.27 16.99 1.30
C ALA A 165 29.88 15.74 2.13
N PHE A 166 30.87 14.90 2.39
CA PHE A 166 30.74 13.79 3.32
C PHE A 166 30.82 14.29 4.76
N SER A 167 29.78 13.99 5.56
CA SER A 167 29.83 14.21 7.00
C SER A 167 30.49 13.04 7.71
N LYS A 168 30.98 13.25 8.94
CA LYS A 168 31.45 12.13 9.79
C LYS A 168 30.37 11.07 10.05
N THR A 169 29.11 11.47 9.96
CA THR A 169 27.95 10.58 10.16
C THR A 169 27.48 9.88 8.88
N PHE A 170 28.17 10.09 7.75
CA PHE A 170 27.72 9.55 6.45
C PHE A 170 27.64 8.01 6.41
N VAL A 171 28.52 7.33 7.14
CA VAL A 171 28.48 5.86 7.27
C VAL A 171 27.14 5.40 7.87
N TYR A 172 26.62 6.10 8.86
CA TYR A 172 25.30 5.76 9.44
C TYR A 172 24.15 5.92 8.42
N TRP A 173 24.26 6.91 7.51
CA TRP A 173 23.28 7.05 6.43
C TRP A 173 23.33 5.89 5.43
N CYS A 174 24.52 5.36 5.13
CA CYS A 174 24.66 4.19 4.28
C CYS A 174 24.10 2.94 4.94
N ILE A 175 24.39 2.73 6.23
CA ILE A 175 23.82 1.62 7.02
C ILE A 175 22.31 1.76 7.09
N ALA A 176 21.78 2.94 7.38
CA ALA A 176 20.34 3.20 7.41
C ALA A 176 19.69 2.94 6.05
N SER A 177 20.33 3.34 4.94
CA SER A 177 19.86 3.06 3.59
C SER A 177 19.77 1.56 3.32
N PHE A 178 20.86 0.82 3.59
CA PHE A 178 20.92 -0.62 3.40
C PHE A 178 19.82 -1.33 4.21
N LEU A 179 19.73 -1.04 5.52
CA LEU A 179 18.76 -1.68 6.42
C LEU A 179 17.31 -1.29 6.09
N SER A 180 17.07 -0.04 5.72
CA SER A 180 15.72 0.40 5.32
C SER A 180 15.24 -0.32 4.08
N VAL A 181 16.08 -0.42 3.04
CA VAL A 181 15.71 -1.09 1.79
C VAL A 181 15.62 -2.61 1.98
N LEU A 182 16.51 -3.20 2.77
CA LEU A 182 16.41 -4.60 3.18
C LEU A 182 15.05 -4.85 3.86
N MET A 183 14.65 -4.02 4.81
CA MET A 183 13.37 -4.16 5.51
C MET A 183 12.17 -3.94 4.57
N ILE A 184 12.18 -2.89 3.73
CA ILE A 184 11.10 -2.62 2.77
C ILE A 184 10.92 -3.80 1.82
N GLY A 185 12.01 -4.36 1.29
CA GLY A 185 11.98 -5.50 0.38
C GLY A 185 11.44 -6.78 1.01
N GLY A 186 11.52 -6.96 2.33
CA GLY A 186 11.04 -8.16 3.01
C GLY A 186 9.53 -8.22 3.25
N PHE A 187 8.77 -7.20 2.89
CA PHE A 187 7.31 -7.19 3.12
C PHE A 187 6.51 -7.89 2.02
N SER A 188 6.83 -7.63 0.76
CA SER A 188 5.96 -7.99 -0.35
C SER A 188 6.76 -8.41 -1.59
N GLU A 189 6.48 -9.60 -2.09
CA GLU A 189 7.10 -10.15 -3.30
C GLU A 189 6.92 -9.23 -4.53
N PRO A 190 5.74 -8.63 -4.80
CA PRO A 190 5.59 -7.68 -5.89
C PRO A 190 6.39 -6.39 -5.72
N PHE A 191 6.60 -5.95 -4.48
CA PHE A 191 7.26 -4.66 -4.21
C PHE A 191 8.78 -4.74 -4.32
N THR A 192 9.41 -5.88 -4.00
CA THR A 192 10.88 -6.01 -3.99
C THR A 192 11.55 -5.79 -5.34
N PRO A 193 11.11 -6.45 -6.44
CA PRO A 193 11.66 -6.18 -7.77
C PRO A 193 11.40 -4.73 -8.22
N LEU A 194 10.21 -4.21 -7.92
CA LEU A 194 9.84 -2.84 -8.22
C LEU A 194 10.76 -1.83 -7.52
N LEU A 195 11.06 -2.07 -6.24
CA LEU A 195 11.98 -1.26 -5.44
C LEU A 195 13.38 -1.21 -6.08
N LEU A 196 13.90 -2.36 -6.54
CA LEU A 196 15.19 -2.43 -7.22
C LEU A 196 15.19 -1.64 -8.53
N ILE A 197 14.13 -1.74 -9.34
CA ILE A 197 13.98 -0.97 -10.58
C ILE A 197 13.98 0.53 -10.27
N LEU A 198 13.19 0.97 -9.27
CA LEU A 198 13.10 2.38 -8.87
C LEU A 198 14.44 2.93 -8.40
N LEU A 199 15.15 2.19 -7.52
CA LEU A 199 16.46 2.63 -7.01
C LEU A 199 17.53 2.64 -8.10
N SER A 200 17.51 1.67 -9.00
CA SER A 200 18.42 1.65 -10.16
C SER A 200 18.18 2.83 -11.07
N LEU A 201 16.92 3.16 -11.38
CA LEU A 201 16.59 4.34 -12.19
C LEU A 201 17.00 5.63 -11.50
N LEU A 202 16.78 5.78 -10.20
CA LEU A 202 17.22 6.95 -9.44
C LEU A 202 18.75 7.10 -9.47
N LEU A 203 19.48 6.01 -9.30
CA LEU A 203 20.95 6.02 -9.39
C LEU A 203 21.43 6.39 -10.79
N ILE A 204 20.84 5.83 -11.84
CA ILE A 204 21.15 6.18 -13.24
C ILE A 204 20.89 7.67 -13.50
N LEU A 205 19.75 8.21 -13.04
CA LEU A 205 19.43 9.63 -13.19
C LEU A 205 20.42 10.53 -12.47
N GLU A 206 20.87 10.15 -11.26
CA GLU A 206 21.92 10.87 -10.52
C GLU A 206 23.26 10.85 -11.28
N VAL A 207 23.65 9.70 -11.82
CA VAL A 207 24.88 9.56 -12.61
C VAL A 207 24.84 10.40 -13.89
N ILE A 208 23.72 10.38 -14.63
CA ILE A 208 23.54 11.18 -15.85
C ILE A 208 23.56 12.68 -15.54
N LYS A 209 22.87 13.10 -14.46
CA LYS A 209 22.79 14.50 -14.07
C LYS A 209 24.15 15.09 -13.68
N TYR A 210 24.97 14.30 -13.02
CA TYR A 210 26.21 14.78 -12.43
C TYR A 210 27.42 13.98 -12.89
N ARG A 211 27.91 14.09 -14.05
CA ARG A 211 29.01 13.33 -14.72
C ARG A 211 30.09 12.65 -13.84
N LYS A 212 30.30 13.09 -12.59
CA LYS A 212 31.14 12.50 -11.54
C LYS A 212 30.33 11.99 -10.33
N ALA A 213 29.13 11.52 -10.56
CA ALA A 213 28.17 11.22 -9.53
C ALA A 213 28.54 10.04 -8.60
N TRP A 214 29.44 9.16 -9.03
CA TRP A 214 29.86 8.01 -8.21
C TRP A 214 30.47 8.40 -6.85
N ILE A 215 30.94 9.64 -6.70
CA ILE A 215 31.59 10.17 -5.51
C ILE A 215 30.63 11.05 -4.69
N ARG A 216 29.34 11.14 -5.04
CA ARG A 216 28.39 11.94 -4.27
C ARG A 216 27.77 11.15 -3.14
N PRO A 217 27.46 11.79 -1.99
CA PRO A 217 26.76 11.14 -0.87
C PRO A 217 25.44 10.49 -1.28
N SER A 218 24.63 11.14 -2.14
CA SER A 218 23.35 10.61 -2.65
C SER A 218 23.52 9.35 -3.47
N SER A 219 24.54 9.24 -4.32
CA SER A 219 24.78 8.05 -5.16
C SER A 219 25.24 6.86 -4.31
N ILE A 220 26.14 7.09 -3.35
CA ILE A 220 26.61 6.02 -2.45
C ILE A 220 25.46 5.55 -1.54
N PHE A 221 24.61 6.48 -1.08
CA PHE A 221 23.40 6.14 -0.33
C PHE A 221 22.46 5.23 -1.14
N LEU A 222 22.18 5.57 -2.41
CA LEU A 222 21.36 4.74 -3.30
C LEU A 222 22.02 3.38 -3.58
N SER A 223 23.34 3.33 -3.76
CA SER A 223 24.08 2.10 -3.97
C SER A 223 24.01 1.17 -2.75
N ALA A 224 24.13 1.74 -1.54
CA ALA A 224 23.95 0.97 -0.30
C ALA A 224 22.51 0.43 -0.20
N GLY A 225 21.49 1.22 -0.56
CA GLY A 225 20.11 0.77 -0.64
C GLY A 225 19.92 -0.36 -1.66
N LEU A 226 20.51 -0.23 -2.87
CA LEU A 226 20.45 -1.29 -3.89
C LEU A 226 21.06 -2.60 -3.39
N LEU A 227 22.18 -2.57 -2.67
CA LEU A 227 22.76 -3.77 -2.05
C LEU A 227 21.79 -4.39 -1.05
N GLY A 228 21.13 -3.57 -0.21
CA GLY A 228 20.08 -4.03 0.70
C GLY A 228 18.90 -4.67 -0.04
N GLY A 229 18.49 -4.08 -1.16
CA GLY A 229 17.39 -4.61 -2.00
C GLY A 229 17.75 -5.91 -2.73
N ILE A 230 19.00 -6.04 -3.21
CA ILE A 230 19.49 -7.29 -3.82
C ILE A 230 19.49 -8.40 -2.76
N LEU A 231 19.97 -8.12 -1.55
CA LEU A 231 19.92 -9.07 -0.46
C LEU A 231 18.49 -9.42 -0.08
N ALA A 232 17.57 -8.44 -0.02
CA ALA A 232 16.15 -8.67 0.23
C ALA A 232 15.54 -9.63 -0.80
N LEU A 233 15.79 -9.37 -2.10
CA LEU A 233 15.31 -10.25 -3.17
C LEU A 233 15.88 -11.67 -3.04
N ALA A 234 17.18 -11.79 -2.78
CA ALA A 234 17.82 -13.07 -2.58
C ALA A 234 17.20 -13.84 -1.41
N LEU A 235 17.03 -13.19 -0.25
CA LEU A 235 16.38 -13.81 0.91
C LEU A 235 14.96 -14.24 0.60
N MET A 236 14.16 -13.42 -0.10
CA MET A 236 12.78 -13.77 -0.45
C MET A 236 12.70 -14.95 -1.41
N VAL A 237 13.52 -14.96 -2.46
CA VAL A 237 13.47 -16.00 -3.50
C VAL A 237 14.02 -17.34 -2.99
N LEU A 238 15.08 -17.30 -2.17
CA LEU A 238 15.74 -18.49 -1.65
C LEU A 238 15.07 -19.07 -0.40
N ALA A 239 13.95 -18.51 0.07
CA ALA A 239 13.26 -19.02 1.25
C ALA A 239 12.76 -20.46 1.01
N PRO A 240 13.10 -21.42 1.87
CA PRO A 240 12.65 -22.82 1.72
C PRO A 240 11.13 -22.95 1.70
N GLY A 241 10.41 -22.14 2.48
CA GLY A 241 8.95 -22.15 2.55
C GLY A 241 8.24 -21.82 1.24
N ASN A 242 8.92 -21.19 0.28
CA ASN A 242 8.34 -20.96 -1.05
C ASN A 242 8.02 -22.28 -1.79
N ALA A 243 8.80 -23.33 -1.58
CA ALA A 243 8.55 -24.65 -2.18
C ALA A 243 7.27 -25.29 -1.61
N GLU A 244 7.05 -25.17 -0.29
CA GLU A 244 5.84 -25.64 0.37
C GLU A 244 4.60 -24.89 -0.15
N ARG A 245 4.67 -23.58 -0.19
CA ARG A 245 3.57 -22.75 -0.73
C ARG A 245 3.31 -23.01 -2.22
N GLN A 246 4.35 -23.23 -3.02
CA GLN A 246 4.22 -23.52 -4.44
C GLN A 246 3.50 -24.85 -4.71
N ALA A 247 3.56 -25.83 -3.77
CA ALA A 247 2.86 -27.08 -3.90
C ALA A 247 1.31 -26.93 -3.94
N PHE A 248 0.78 -25.81 -3.43
CA PHE A 248 -0.65 -25.47 -3.50
C PHE A 248 -1.04 -24.69 -4.75
N SER A 249 -0.10 -24.40 -5.64
CA SER A 249 -0.33 -23.62 -6.87
C SER A 249 0.16 -24.41 -8.08
N PRO A 250 -0.36 -24.11 -9.29
CA PRO A 250 0.20 -24.66 -10.52
C PRO A 250 1.69 -24.32 -10.65
N PRO A 251 2.49 -25.14 -11.33
CA PRO A 251 3.91 -24.86 -11.55
C PRO A 251 4.08 -23.53 -12.30
N PRO A 252 5.17 -22.77 -12.03
CA PRO A 252 5.43 -21.52 -12.71
C PRO A 252 5.47 -21.68 -14.24
N PRO A 253 4.80 -20.82 -15.01
CA PRO A 253 4.83 -20.91 -16.47
C PRO A 253 6.21 -20.51 -17.01
N ALA A 254 6.46 -20.84 -18.29
CA ALA A 254 7.65 -20.34 -18.98
C ALA A 254 7.68 -18.79 -18.99
N PRO A 255 8.85 -18.13 -19.12
CA PRO A 255 8.98 -16.68 -19.02
C PRO A 255 8.01 -15.89 -19.93
N ILE A 256 7.76 -16.36 -21.15
CA ILE A 256 6.79 -15.74 -22.06
C ILE A 256 5.36 -15.89 -21.55
N GLY A 257 5.04 -17.02 -20.89
CA GLY A 257 3.76 -17.26 -20.24
C GLY A 257 3.54 -16.32 -19.05
N ILE A 258 4.57 -16.08 -18.23
CA ILE A 258 4.52 -15.10 -17.13
C ILE A 258 4.15 -13.72 -17.65
N LEU A 259 4.83 -13.24 -18.71
CA LEU A 259 4.55 -11.95 -19.32
C LEU A 259 3.14 -11.87 -19.91
N SER A 260 2.67 -12.94 -20.56
CA SER A 260 1.33 -13.01 -21.14
C SER A 260 0.24 -12.93 -20.05
N ILE A 261 0.38 -13.73 -19.00
CA ILE A 261 -0.54 -13.73 -17.85
C ILE A 261 -0.54 -12.36 -17.16
N ALA A 262 0.65 -11.82 -16.86
CA ALA A 262 0.79 -10.51 -16.24
C ALA A 262 0.16 -9.40 -17.10
N ALA A 263 0.40 -9.40 -18.42
CA ALA A 263 -0.18 -8.41 -19.32
C ALA A 263 -1.71 -8.52 -19.37
N ARG A 264 -2.25 -9.75 -19.48
CA ARG A 264 -3.69 -9.97 -19.49
C ARG A 264 -4.36 -9.38 -18.25
N PHE A 265 -3.92 -9.77 -17.05
CA PHE A 265 -4.52 -9.28 -15.81
C PHE A 265 -4.26 -7.78 -15.56
N TYR A 266 -3.15 -7.26 -16.04
CA TYR A 266 -2.90 -5.81 -16.00
C TYR A 266 -3.90 -5.02 -16.87
N PHE A 267 -4.18 -5.49 -18.08
CA PHE A 267 -5.18 -4.83 -18.93
C PHE A 267 -6.60 -5.00 -18.39
N GLU A 268 -6.96 -6.17 -17.85
CA GLU A 268 -8.23 -6.37 -17.14
C GLU A 268 -8.37 -5.42 -15.95
N PHE A 269 -7.31 -5.23 -15.16
CA PHE A 269 -7.26 -4.28 -14.06
C PHE A 269 -7.43 -2.82 -14.52
N LEU A 270 -6.71 -2.38 -15.55
CA LEU A 270 -6.88 -1.03 -16.11
C LEU A 270 -8.29 -0.82 -16.67
N TYR A 271 -8.83 -1.80 -17.36
CA TYR A 271 -10.18 -1.78 -17.88
C TYR A 271 -11.22 -1.65 -16.76
N GLY A 272 -11.04 -2.38 -15.66
CA GLY A 272 -11.88 -2.26 -14.47
C GLY A 272 -11.84 -0.88 -13.80
N ILE A 273 -10.69 -0.18 -13.86
CA ILE A 273 -10.60 1.22 -13.42
C ILE A 273 -11.38 2.13 -14.36
N LEU A 274 -11.21 1.99 -15.68
CA LEU A 274 -11.83 2.85 -16.69
C LEU A 274 -13.35 2.69 -16.74
N LEU A 275 -13.86 1.47 -16.53
CA LEU A 275 -15.31 1.21 -16.51
C LEU A 275 -16.02 1.73 -15.26
N SER A 276 -15.28 1.97 -14.17
CA SER A 276 -15.86 2.49 -12.92
C SER A 276 -15.89 4.02 -12.95
N PRO A 277 -17.09 4.66 -13.00
CA PRO A 277 -17.18 6.12 -12.97
C PRO A 277 -16.56 6.73 -11.70
N VAL A 278 -16.64 6.03 -10.57
CA VAL A 278 -16.07 6.46 -9.28
C VAL A 278 -14.53 6.46 -9.35
N LYS A 279 -13.92 5.37 -9.88
CA LYS A 279 -12.47 5.26 -10.02
C LYS A 279 -11.94 6.23 -11.09
N THR A 280 -12.59 6.33 -12.24
CA THR A 280 -12.21 7.29 -13.27
C THR A 280 -12.35 8.73 -12.77
N GLY A 281 -13.42 9.05 -12.05
CA GLY A 281 -13.66 10.36 -11.46
C GLY A 281 -12.56 10.77 -10.48
N ILE A 282 -12.10 9.86 -9.61
CA ILE A 282 -11.01 10.19 -8.67
C ILE A 282 -9.70 10.47 -9.41
N PHE A 283 -9.34 9.70 -10.46
CA PHE A 283 -8.15 9.97 -11.27
C PHE A 283 -8.22 11.32 -12.00
N ILE A 284 -9.40 11.69 -12.54
CA ILE A 284 -9.64 13.02 -13.10
C ILE A 284 -9.44 14.09 -12.03
N GLY A 285 -10.04 13.94 -10.86
CA GLY A 285 -9.88 14.85 -9.73
C GLY A 285 -8.44 15.02 -9.27
N VAL A 286 -7.68 13.93 -9.19
CA VAL A 286 -6.25 13.93 -8.88
C VAL A 286 -5.45 14.70 -9.93
N PHE A 287 -5.72 14.48 -11.22
CA PHE A 287 -5.05 15.18 -12.30
C PHE A 287 -5.28 16.69 -12.21
N PHE A 288 -6.54 17.14 -12.11
CA PHE A 288 -6.87 18.55 -12.03
C PHE A 288 -6.46 19.21 -10.71
N GLY A 289 -6.49 18.47 -9.60
CA GLY A 289 -5.95 18.94 -8.32
C GLY A 289 -4.45 19.20 -8.38
N SER A 290 -3.71 18.26 -8.95
CA SER A 290 -2.25 18.37 -9.15
C SER A 290 -1.88 19.45 -10.16
N LEU A 291 -2.67 19.59 -11.25
CA LEU A 291 -2.54 20.67 -12.23
C LEU A 291 -2.72 22.03 -11.58
N SER A 292 -3.73 22.17 -10.71
CA SER A 292 -3.96 23.41 -9.96
C SER A 292 -2.78 23.76 -9.06
N ILE A 293 -2.25 22.78 -8.32
CA ILE A 293 -1.08 22.97 -7.46
C ILE A 293 0.15 23.33 -8.33
N GLY A 294 0.36 22.63 -9.43
CA GLY A 294 1.46 22.91 -10.36
C GLY A 294 1.40 24.32 -10.93
N ALA A 295 0.24 24.76 -11.36
CA ALA A 295 0.03 26.12 -11.89
C ALA A 295 0.29 27.21 -10.84
N LEU A 296 -0.08 26.95 -9.59
CA LEU A 296 0.09 27.90 -8.47
C LEU A 296 1.54 27.99 -7.96
N LEU A 297 2.34 26.93 -8.14
CA LEU A 297 3.76 26.89 -7.82
C LEU A 297 4.65 27.21 -9.04
N SER A 298 4.09 27.82 -10.09
CA SER A 298 4.78 28.08 -11.36
C SER A 298 6.00 29.00 -11.22
N GLY A 299 6.91 28.91 -12.21
CA GLY A 299 8.05 29.81 -12.39
C GLY A 299 9.40 29.31 -11.91
N ARG A 300 9.50 28.12 -11.29
CA ARG A 300 10.77 27.58 -10.79
C ARG A 300 11.31 26.40 -11.61
N LEU A 301 10.45 25.64 -12.27
CA LEU A 301 10.83 24.44 -13.02
C LEU A 301 10.38 24.55 -14.48
N ALA A 302 11.28 24.27 -15.41
CA ALA A 302 11.02 24.28 -16.85
C ALA A 302 10.66 22.87 -17.33
N PHE A 303 9.37 22.52 -17.30
CA PHE A 303 8.90 21.27 -17.88
C PHE A 303 8.53 21.45 -19.37
N ARG A 304 8.64 20.34 -20.11
CA ARG A 304 8.18 20.20 -21.50
C ARG A 304 7.14 19.07 -21.55
N PHE A 305 6.31 19.07 -22.56
CA PHE A 305 5.26 18.05 -22.77
C PHE A 305 5.79 16.60 -22.67
N ARG A 306 7.00 16.35 -23.18
CA ARG A 306 7.67 15.05 -23.05
C ARG A 306 7.77 14.55 -21.59
N HIS A 307 7.94 15.45 -20.61
CA HIS A 307 8.03 15.05 -19.20
C HIS A 307 6.67 14.59 -18.66
N VAL A 308 5.59 15.19 -19.15
CA VAL A 308 4.20 14.75 -18.82
C VAL A 308 3.97 13.33 -19.35
N VAL A 309 4.34 13.07 -20.60
CA VAL A 309 4.23 11.74 -21.22
C VAL A 309 5.07 10.71 -20.44
N ILE A 310 6.31 11.06 -20.09
CA ILE A 310 7.20 10.18 -19.31
C ILE A 310 6.58 9.86 -17.95
N ALA A 311 5.96 10.84 -17.26
CA ALA A 311 5.33 10.61 -15.96
C ALA A 311 4.15 9.62 -16.06
N ILE A 312 3.31 9.75 -17.09
CA ILE A 312 2.21 8.82 -17.36
C ILE A 312 2.75 7.41 -17.64
N LEU A 313 3.70 7.31 -18.58
CA LEU A 313 4.30 6.02 -18.95
C LEU A 313 5.02 5.36 -17.78
N ALA A 314 5.69 6.13 -16.92
CA ALA A 314 6.32 5.63 -15.71
C ALA A 314 5.28 5.07 -14.72
N GLY A 315 4.17 5.79 -14.49
CA GLY A 315 3.08 5.29 -13.65
C GLY A 315 2.50 3.97 -14.17
N LEU A 316 2.23 3.89 -15.47
CA LEU A 316 1.75 2.66 -16.13
C LEU A 316 2.77 1.52 -16.04
N PHE A 317 4.05 1.80 -16.29
CA PHE A 317 5.13 0.81 -16.23
C PHE A 317 5.32 0.26 -14.81
N PHE A 318 5.40 1.11 -13.80
CA PHE A 318 5.55 0.66 -12.41
C PHE A 318 4.33 -0.10 -11.90
N ALA A 319 3.13 0.30 -12.32
CA ALA A 319 1.93 -0.47 -12.04
C ALA A 319 1.98 -1.86 -12.69
N PHE A 320 2.43 -1.97 -13.95
CA PHE A 320 2.63 -3.25 -14.63
C PHE A 320 3.63 -4.15 -13.88
N CYS A 321 4.75 -3.61 -13.39
CA CYS A 321 5.77 -4.36 -12.67
C CYS A 321 5.26 -5.11 -11.42
N CYS A 322 4.07 -4.78 -10.90
CA CYS A 322 3.46 -5.47 -9.79
C CYS A 322 2.80 -6.81 -10.17
N PHE A 323 2.58 -7.10 -11.46
CA PHE A 323 1.83 -8.28 -11.93
C PHE A 323 2.69 -9.53 -12.16
N PRO A 324 3.93 -9.43 -12.73
CA PRO A 324 4.76 -10.61 -13.01
C PRO A 324 5.04 -11.51 -11.80
N PRO A 325 5.26 -10.99 -10.57
CA PRO A 325 5.48 -11.86 -9.41
C PRO A 325 4.28 -12.77 -9.08
N ALA A 326 3.05 -12.28 -9.19
CA ALA A 326 1.85 -13.10 -8.98
C ALA A 326 1.67 -14.14 -10.11
N ALA A 327 1.91 -13.73 -11.37
CA ALA A 327 1.89 -14.64 -12.51
C ALA A 327 2.96 -15.74 -12.39
N PHE A 328 4.13 -15.45 -11.82
CA PHE A 328 5.18 -16.42 -11.52
C PHE A 328 4.77 -17.37 -10.40
N GLY A 329 4.34 -16.84 -9.25
CA GLY A 329 4.15 -17.64 -8.02
C GLY A 329 2.83 -18.42 -8.00
N GLN A 330 1.80 -17.95 -8.67
CA GLN A 330 0.44 -18.51 -8.58
C GLN A 330 -0.18 -18.88 -9.94
N SER A 331 0.46 -18.52 -11.05
CA SER A 331 -0.08 -18.66 -12.41
C SER A 331 -1.47 -18.02 -12.61
N THR A 332 -1.80 -17.01 -11.82
CA THR A 332 -3.11 -16.36 -11.77
C THR A 332 -3.00 -14.85 -11.56
N ALA A 333 -4.16 -14.19 -11.40
CA ALA A 333 -4.24 -12.77 -11.04
C ALA A 333 -3.61 -12.50 -9.67
N PRO A 334 -3.03 -11.30 -9.46
CA PRO A 334 -2.71 -10.81 -8.11
C PRO A 334 -3.96 -10.82 -7.22
N SER A 335 -3.78 -11.07 -5.92
CA SER A 335 -4.88 -10.93 -4.94
C SER A 335 -5.40 -9.49 -4.90
N ASP A 336 -6.68 -9.30 -4.62
CA ASP A 336 -7.30 -7.98 -4.52
C ASP A 336 -6.59 -7.06 -3.51
N SER A 337 -6.09 -7.63 -2.39
CA SER A 337 -5.32 -6.90 -1.40
C SER A 337 -3.99 -6.36 -1.93
N SER A 338 -3.36 -7.04 -2.90
CA SER A 338 -2.09 -6.62 -3.50
C SER A 338 -2.26 -5.50 -4.52
N LEU A 339 -3.47 -5.34 -5.08
CA LEU A 339 -3.76 -4.36 -6.15
C LEU A 339 -3.74 -2.90 -5.67
N ILE A 340 -3.63 -2.64 -4.37
CA ILE A 340 -3.38 -1.30 -3.83
C ILE A 340 -2.03 -0.75 -4.30
N THR A 341 -1.01 -1.61 -4.46
CA THR A 341 0.33 -1.20 -4.91
C THR A 341 0.35 -0.65 -6.34
N PRO A 342 -0.16 -1.35 -7.38
CA PRO A 342 -0.22 -0.78 -8.73
C PRO A 342 -1.08 0.48 -8.81
N VAL A 343 -2.20 0.58 -8.06
CA VAL A 343 -3.00 1.81 -8.00
C VAL A 343 -2.17 2.98 -7.45
N TYR A 344 -1.40 2.75 -6.40
CA TYR A 344 -0.52 3.79 -5.81
C TYR A 344 0.45 4.38 -6.86
N PHE A 345 1.07 3.54 -7.70
CA PHE A 345 1.97 4.02 -8.76
C PHE A 345 1.24 4.73 -9.90
N LEU A 346 0.03 4.28 -10.27
CA LEU A 346 -0.81 5.00 -11.21
C LEU A 346 -1.17 6.40 -10.70
N VAL A 347 -1.55 6.51 -9.43
CA VAL A 347 -1.86 7.79 -8.77
C VAL A 347 -0.65 8.73 -8.82
N TRP A 348 0.56 8.24 -8.56
CA TRP A 348 1.77 9.06 -8.69
C TRP A 348 2.04 9.49 -10.12
N GLY A 349 1.84 8.62 -11.11
CA GLY A 349 1.93 8.97 -12.53
C GLY A 349 1.00 10.13 -12.90
N VAL A 350 -0.25 10.06 -12.44
CA VAL A 350 -1.28 11.09 -12.67
C VAL A 350 -0.94 12.39 -11.92
N ILE A 351 -0.48 12.32 -10.68
CA ILE A 351 -0.07 13.50 -9.89
C ILE A 351 1.10 14.22 -10.58
N CYS A 352 2.14 13.50 -10.94
CA CYS A 352 3.31 14.07 -11.60
C CYS A 352 2.93 14.69 -12.95
N SER A 353 2.10 14.00 -13.75
CA SER A 353 1.64 14.52 -15.05
C SER A 353 0.77 15.78 -14.90
N GLY A 354 -0.16 15.78 -13.95
CA GLY A 354 -0.99 16.94 -13.64
C GLY A 354 -0.15 18.13 -13.16
N PHE A 355 0.77 17.91 -12.21
CA PHE A 355 1.65 18.95 -11.69
C PHE A 355 2.52 19.58 -12.80
N MET A 356 3.16 18.73 -13.62
CA MET A 356 3.98 19.20 -14.74
C MET A 356 3.16 19.96 -15.80
N SER A 357 1.95 19.48 -16.10
CA SER A 357 1.02 20.16 -16.98
C SER A 357 0.63 21.54 -16.44
N GLY A 358 0.37 21.65 -15.14
CA GLY A 358 0.10 22.90 -14.45
C GLY A 358 1.24 23.90 -14.55
N GLN A 359 2.49 23.45 -14.36
CA GLN A 359 3.69 24.28 -14.55
C GLN A 359 3.84 24.79 -16.00
N ILE A 360 3.55 23.93 -16.99
CA ILE A 360 3.61 24.32 -18.41
C ILE A 360 2.52 25.35 -18.72
N LEU A 361 1.29 25.08 -18.34
CA LEU A 361 0.13 25.93 -18.64
C LEU A 361 0.20 27.30 -17.95
N ALA A 362 0.83 27.39 -16.79
CA ALA A 362 1.00 28.65 -16.08
C ALA A 362 1.92 29.64 -16.82
N ASN A 363 2.80 29.13 -17.68
CA ASN A 363 3.63 29.97 -18.56
C ASN A 363 2.84 30.54 -19.75
N PHE A 364 1.69 29.97 -20.08
CA PHE A 364 0.77 30.49 -21.07
C PHE A 364 -0.28 31.36 -20.36
N VAL A 365 -0.67 32.50 -20.96
CA VAL A 365 -1.63 33.46 -20.41
C VAL A 365 -3.03 32.84 -20.14
N LEU A 366 -3.28 31.63 -20.64
CA LEU A 366 -4.54 30.88 -20.57
C LEU A 366 -5.10 30.68 -19.14
N LEU A 367 -4.26 30.55 -18.11
CA LEU A 367 -4.73 30.31 -16.73
C LEU A 367 -4.79 31.59 -15.87
N ARG A 368 -4.48 32.77 -16.43
CA ARG A 368 -4.46 34.03 -15.67
C ARG A 368 -5.85 34.68 -15.56
N GLY A 369 -6.84 34.26 -16.37
CA GLY A 369 -8.20 34.73 -16.31
C GLY A 369 -9.06 34.10 -15.21
N ALA A 370 -10.13 34.77 -14.78
CA ALA A 370 -11.07 34.24 -13.79
C ALA A 370 -11.82 32.99 -14.33
N THR A 371 -12.24 33.02 -15.59
CA THR A 371 -13.00 31.94 -16.23
C THR A 371 -12.31 30.57 -16.21
N PRO A 372 -11.05 30.43 -16.68
CA PRO A 372 -10.36 29.14 -16.61
C PRO A 372 -10.16 28.63 -15.19
N GLN A 373 -9.96 29.53 -14.22
CA GLN A 373 -9.82 29.17 -12.81
C GLN A 373 -11.14 28.64 -12.22
N VAL A 374 -12.29 29.26 -12.60
CA VAL A 374 -13.60 28.75 -12.18
C VAL A 374 -13.89 27.40 -12.80
N VAL A 375 -13.64 27.20 -14.09
CA VAL A 375 -13.79 25.88 -14.76
C VAL A 375 -12.96 24.82 -14.09
N LEU A 376 -11.70 25.10 -13.81
CA LEU A 376 -10.79 24.17 -13.15
C LEU A 376 -11.27 23.77 -11.75
N CYS A 377 -11.69 24.74 -10.94
CA CYS A 377 -12.26 24.47 -9.61
C CYS A 377 -13.58 23.68 -9.71
N THR A 378 -14.42 23.97 -10.69
CA THR A 378 -15.68 23.25 -10.89
C THR A 378 -15.43 21.79 -11.26
N VAL A 379 -14.55 21.51 -12.21
CA VAL A 379 -14.19 20.13 -12.59
C VAL A 379 -13.60 19.38 -11.40
N LEU A 380 -12.71 20.03 -10.63
CA LEU A 380 -12.12 19.46 -9.43
C LEU A 380 -13.18 19.10 -8.39
N VAL A 381 -14.07 20.02 -8.05
CA VAL A 381 -15.11 19.81 -7.04
C VAL A 381 -16.11 18.74 -7.50
N LEU A 382 -16.53 18.77 -8.77
CA LEU A 382 -17.47 17.76 -9.28
C LEU A 382 -16.85 16.36 -9.31
N SER A 383 -15.63 16.20 -9.83
CA SER A 383 -14.98 14.90 -9.93
C SER A 383 -14.63 14.31 -8.56
N LEU A 384 -14.05 15.11 -7.65
CA LEU A 384 -13.74 14.66 -6.29
C LEU A 384 -15.01 14.44 -5.48
N GLY A 385 -15.97 15.41 -5.54
CA GLY A 385 -17.24 15.33 -4.82
C GLY A 385 -18.05 14.09 -5.20
N TYR A 386 -18.14 13.80 -6.50
CA TYR A 386 -18.79 12.59 -6.99
C TYR A 386 -18.09 11.32 -6.48
N SER A 387 -16.78 11.17 -6.72
CA SER A 387 -16.05 9.95 -6.39
C SER A 387 -15.95 9.70 -4.89
N MET A 388 -15.67 10.76 -4.11
CA MET A 388 -15.57 10.65 -2.66
C MET A 388 -16.94 10.52 -2.01
N GLY A 389 -17.98 11.18 -2.54
CA GLY A 389 -19.36 11.04 -2.08
C GLY A 389 -19.89 9.62 -2.31
N ALA A 390 -19.71 9.06 -3.50
CA ALA A 390 -20.09 7.68 -3.80
C ALA A 390 -19.34 6.71 -2.87
N LYS A 391 -18.02 6.89 -2.71
CA LYS A 391 -17.23 6.03 -1.81
C LYS A 391 -17.63 6.18 -0.35
N ALA A 392 -17.99 7.38 0.11
CA ALA A 392 -18.47 7.59 1.48
C ALA A 392 -19.78 6.83 1.76
N VAL A 393 -20.70 6.78 0.77
CA VAL A 393 -21.94 5.97 0.87
C VAL A 393 -21.60 4.48 0.94
N ASP A 394 -20.68 3.99 0.11
CA ASP A 394 -20.24 2.59 0.17
C ASP A 394 -19.58 2.26 1.51
N LEU A 395 -18.72 3.14 2.02
CA LEU A 395 -18.07 2.96 3.32
C LEU A 395 -19.09 3.00 4.48
N ALA A 396 -20.13 3.81 4.39
CA ALA A 396 -21.17 3.82 5.43
C ALA A 396 -21.90 2.46 5.52
N ARG A 397 -22.17 1.82 4.37
CA ARG A 397 -22.73 0.45 4.33
C ARG A 397 -21.73 -0.58 4.86
N GLU A 398 -20.46 -0.45 4.46
CA GLU A 398 -19.40 -1.34 4.92
C GLU A 398 -19.16 -1.22 6.43
N ILE A 399 -19.22 0.00 7.00
CA ILE A 399 -19.15 0.22 8.46
C ILE A 399 -20.30 -0.47 9.18
N GLN A 400 -21.52 -0.41 8.63
CA GLN A 400 -22.66 -1.14 9.20
C GLN A 400 -22.41 -2.65 9.20
N LEU A 401 -21.90 -3.21 8.10
CA LEU A 401 -21.53 -4.62 8.02
C LEU A 401 -20.40 -4.94 9.02
N ALA A 402 -19.38 -4.11 9.11
CA ALA A 402 -18.24 -4.28 10.01
C ALA A 402 -18.64 -4.26 11.50
N THR A 403 -19.59 -3.39 11.88
CA THR A 403 -20.11 -3.34 13.25
C THR A 403 -20.88 -4.60 13.59
N THR A 404 -21.71 -5.11 12.67
CA THR A 404 -22.40 -6.38 12.82
C THR A 404 -21.40 -7.53 12.91
N TYR A 405 -20.45 -7.60 12.00
CA TYR A 405 -19.38 -8.60 12.00
C TYR A 405 -18.62 -8.62 13.34
N ALA A 406 -18.20 -7.46 13.84
CA ALA A 406 -17.47 -7.37 15.11
C ALA A 406 -18.31 -7.85 16.31
N SER A 407 -19.62 -7.51 16.36
CA SER A 407 -20.51 -7.96 17.42
C SER A 407 -20.75 -9.48 17.39
N GLU A 408 -20.99 -10.05 16.21
CA GLU A 408 -21.13 -11.51 16.03
C GLU A 408 -19.83 -12.24 16.33
N TRP A 409 -18.70 -11.61 16.01
CA TRP A 409 -17.38 -12.12 16.35
C TRP A 409 -17.16 -12.21 17.87
N ASP A 410 -17.57 -11.19 18.63
CA ASP A 410 -17.49 -11.19 20.08
C ASP A 410 -18.37 -12.29 20.70
N LEU A 411 -19.54 -12.53 20.13
CA LEU A 411 -20.42 -13.65 20.56
C LEU A 411 -19.77 -15.00 20.27
N ARG A 412 -19.15 -15.18 19.09
CA ARG A 412 -18.40 -16.38 18.72
C ARG A 412 -17.23 -16.64 19.69
N ASP A 413 -16.46 -15.61 20.02
CA ASP A 413 -15.36 -15.71 20.97
C ASP A 413 -15.83 -16.13 22.37
N GLN A 414 -16.95 -15.58 22.84
CA GLN A 414 -17.59 -16.00 24.10
C GLN A 414 -18.04 -17.46 24.02
N GLN A 415 -18.63 -17.89 22.92
CA GLN A 415 -19.07 -19.28 22.71
C GLN A 415 -17.87 -20.25 22.77
N ILE A 416 -16.76 -19.92 22.11
CA ILE A 416 -15.54 -20.73 22.14
C ILE A 416 -14.95 -20.77 23.56
N THR A 417 -14.87 -19.61 24.22
CA THR A 417 -14.35 -19.50 25.59
C THR A 417 -15.20 -20.33 26.58
N GLN A 418 -16.52 -20.30 26.45
CA GLN A 418 -17.42 -21.13 27.28
C GLN A 418 -17.20 -22.63 27.03
N ALA A 419 -17.00 -23.04 25.76
CA ALA A 419 -16.72 -24.43 25.44
C ALA A 419 -15.38 -24.90 26.06
N LEU A 420 -14.37 -24.04 26.10
CA LEU A 420 -13.11 -24.32 26.79
C LEU A 420 -13.26 -24.48 28.30
N LEU A 421 -14.06 -23.63 28.94
CA LEU A 421 -14.30 -23.69 30.39
C LEU A 421 -14.97 -25.00 30.83
N VAL A 422 -15.76 -25.64 29.96
CA VAL A 422 -16.40 -26.94 30.22
C VAL A 422 -15.62 -28.10 29.58
N GLU A 423 -14.37 -27.89 29.22
CA GLU A 423 -13.41 -28.90 28.71
C GLU A 423 -13.93 -29.66 27.47
N LYS A 424 -14.70 -29.02 26.59
CA LYS A 424 -15.11 -29.61 25.32
C LYS A 424 -13.91 -29.77 24.38
N ASN A 425 -13.90 -30.89 23.65
CA ASN A 425 -12.86 -31.12 22.62
C ASN A 425 -13.17 -30.44 21.28
N GLU A 426 -14.42 -30.08 21.06
CA GLU A 426 -14.92 -29.49 19.82
C GLU A 426 -16.02 -28.48 20.10
N VAL A 427 -16.09 -27.42 19.29
CA VAL A 427 -17.12 -26.40 19.33
C VAL A 427 -17.66 -26.11 17.94
N TYR A 428 -18.99 -26.12 17.81
CA TYR A 428 -19.69 -25.67 16.63
C TYR A 428 -20.01 -24.19 16.77
N VAL A 429 -19.41 -23.36 15.90
CA VAL A 429 -19.63 -21.92 15.90
C VAL A 429 -20.69 -21.53 14.87
N ASN A 430 -21.45 -20.49 15.15
CA ASN A 430 -22.43 -19.97 14.21
C ASN A 430 -21.69 -19.27 13.05
N PRO A 431 -22.19 -19.40 11.80
CA PRO A 431 -21.70 -18.59 10.68
C PRO A 431 -21.95 -17.11 10.96
N ILE A 432 -21.01 -16.28 10.57
CA ILE A 432 -21.15 -14.81 10.63
C ILE A 432 -21.13 -14.24 9.22
N PRO A 433 -21.70 -13.05 9.00
CA PRO A 433 -21.73 -12.45 7.66
C PRO A 433 -20.32 -12.35 7.07
N HIS A 434 -20.16 -12.79 5.82
CA HIS A 434 -18.91 -12.61 5.10
C HIS A 434 -18.62 -11.10 4.93
N TRP A 435 -17.40 -10.70 5.31
CA TRP A 435 -17.00 -9.29 5.16
C TRP A 435 -15.82 -9.12 4.17
N ILE A 436 -14.63 -9.55 4.53
CA ILE A 436 -13.41 -9.26 3.74
C ILE A 436 -12.76 -10.52 3.20
N THR A 437 -12.66 -11.58 4.02
CA THR A 437 -11.90 -12.80 3.70
C THR A 437 -12.63 -14.04 4.21
N TYR A 438 -11.97 -15.20 4.12
CA TYR A 438 -12.54 -16.49 4.45
C TYR A 438 -12.95 -16.61 5.94
N GLU A 439 -14.08 -17.26 6.16
CA GLU A 439 -14.61 -17.64 7.47
C GLU A 439 -14.49 -19.16 7.69
N PRO A 440 -14.52 -19.67 8.93
CA PRO A 440 -14.57 -21.10 9.17
C PRO A 440 -15.81 -21.72 8.53
N ASN A 441 -15.70 -22.96 8.07
CA ASN A 441 -16.80 -23.71 7.44
C ASN A 441 -17.02 -25.07 8.13
N ASP A 442 -17.83 -25.94 7.53
CA ASP A 442 -18.15 -27.28 8.02
C ASP A 442 -17.01 -28.29 7.88
N ASN A 443 -15.99 -28.00 7.07
CA ASN A 443 -14.82 -28.86 6.93
C ASN A 443 -13.76 -28.54 8.00
N PRO A 444 -13.53 -29.39 9.00
CA PRO A 444 -12.55 -29.14 10.07
C PRO A 444 -11.11 -29.03 9.56
N LYS A 445 -10.82 -29.55 8.34
CA LYS A 445 -9.51 -29.43 7.68
C LYS A 445 -9.38 -28.19 6.79
N PHE A 446 -10.39 -27.33 6.77
CA PHE A 446 -10.27 -26.05 6.10
C PHE A 446 -9.26 -25.17 6.85
N PHE A 447 -8.35 -24.50 6.14
CA PHE A 447 -7.22 -23.81 6.77
C PHE A 447 -7.64 -22.77 7.84
N VAL A 448 -8.79 -22.12 7.68
CA VAL A 448 -9.32 -21.17 8.67
C VAL A 448 -9.71 -21.89 9.96
N ASN A 449 -10.40 -23.04 9.84
CA ASN A 449 -10.76 -23.88 10.96
C ASN A 449 -9.52 -24.38 11.71
N GLU A 450 -8.49 -24.85 10.97
CA GLU A 450 -7.22 -25.30 11.54
C GLU A 450 -6.51 -24.16 12.27
N CYS A 451 -6.41 -22.95 11.67
CA CYS A 451 -5.78 -21.80 12.30
C CYS A 451 -6.49 -21.34 13.57
N MET A 452 -7.84 -21.29 13.54
CA MET A 452 -8.63 -20.99 14.73
C MET A 452 -8.50 -22.07 15.81
N SER A 453 -8.52 -23.34 15.42
CA SER A 453 -8.38 -24.48 16.34
C SER A 453 -7.01 -24.46 17.03
N LEU A 454 -5.95 -24.14 16.31
CA LEU A 454 -4.61 -23.97 16.88
C LEU A 454 -4.56 -22.81 17.90
N TYR A 455 -5.17 -21.67 17.54
CA TYR A 455 -5.17 -20.47 18.38
C TYR A 455 -5.94 -20.70 19.69
N TYR A 456 -7.16 -21.23 19.59
CA TYR A 456 -8.03 -21.47 20.75
C TYR A 456 -7.75 -22.80 21.48
N LYS A 457 -6.95 -23.72 20.88
CA LYS A 457 -6.67 -25.06 21.42
C LYS A 457 -7.91 -25.94 21.60
N ILE A 458 -8.88 -25.81 20.72
CA ILE A 458 -10.10 -26.60 20.65
C ILE A 458 -10.50 -26.77 19.18
N ASN A 459 -11.03 -27.92 18.78
CA ASN A 459 -11.49 -28.11 17.40
C ASN A 459 -12.67 -27.16 17.10
N ILE A 460 -12.53 -26.36 16.05
CA ILE A 460 -13.56 -25.41 15.64
C ILE A 460 -14.12 -25.82 14.28
N VAL A 461 -15.44 -25.94 14.24
CA VAL A 461 -16.22 -26.25 13.03
C VAL A 461 -17.36 -25.23 12.95
N SER A 462 -17.63 -24.67 11.78
CA SER A 462 -18.84 -23.87 11.60
C SER A 462 -20.04 -24.80 11.38
N SER A 463 -21.16 -24.51 12.02
CA SER A 463 -22.42 -25.20 11.66
C SER A 463 -22.72 -24.84 10.19
N ALA A 464 -23.07 -25.86 9.38
CA ALA A 464 -23.53 -25.63 8.03
C ALA A 464 -24.66 -24.59 8.05
N ASP A 465 -24.62 -23.64 7.11
CA ASP A 465 -25.70 -22.67 6.96
C ASP A 465 -27.02 -23.45 6.73
N ALA A 466 -28.00 -23.18 7.58
CA ALA A 466 -29.34 -23.70 7.40
C ALA A 466 -30.07 -23.06 6.18
N ASN A 467 -29.34 -22.38 5.31
CA ASN A 467 -29.81 -21.56 4.18
C ASN A 467 -29.09 -21.90 2.84
N ASP A 468 -28.67 -23.15 2.62
CA ASP A 468 -28.41 -23.66 1.27
C ASP A 468 -29.68 -24.34 0.69
#